data_3b1819e538154874c08c4f7e44b19d8b
#
_entry.id   3b1819e538154874c08c4f7e44b19d8b
#
_cell.length_a   1.000
_cell.length_b   1.000
_cell.length_c   1.000
_cell.angle_alpha   90.00
_cell.angle_beta   90.00
_cell.angle_gamma   90.00
#
_symmetry.space_group_name_H-M   'P 1'
#
loop_
_entity.id
_entity.type
_entity.pdbx_description
1 polymer ?
#
loop_
_entity_poly.entity_id
_entity_poly.type
_entity_poly.pdbx_seq_one_letter_code
_entity_poly.pdbx_strand_id
1 'polypeptide(L)'
;MPNVQVTSNVSSDGVDKLKVMAAISKGVATALDKSEQVVMVHLNLDTPMLFQATDAPCAMIQLRSIGKVDAQHNPTTASILTQTVSQELNVPADRIFMNIDDVQRSNWAKGGVIIPEPKHVEMPFVHVTSNVPKANVDVPAALRALSKALSAALDKPEAYLMVELDLDAPMLFQASDAPCAFIHIRRIDSELNPKTAVSLTATAAEALKLPSDRVFLNLDDVDASNWAMAGNTFG
;
A
#
# COMPACT_ATOMS: atom_id res chain seq x y z
N MET A 1 -11.15 -4.88 -4.12
CA MET A 1 -12.49 -5.45 -4.45
C MET A 1 -12.29 -6.59 -5.43
N PRO A 2 -12.58 -7.84 -5.06
CA PRO A 2 -12.54 -8.96 -5.98
C PRO A 2 -13.80 -9.01 -6.86
N ASN A 3 -13.59 -9.41 -8.12
CA ASN A 3 -14.65 -9.83 -9.03
C ASN A 3 -14.33 -11.24 -9.50
N VAL A 4 -15.25 -12.17 -9.33
CA VAL A 4 -15.13 -13.54 -9.82
C VAL A 4 -16.26 -13.86 -10.77
N GLN A 5 -15.91 -14.36 -11.94
CA GLN A 5 -16.84 -14.89 -12.92
C GLN A 5 -16.61 -16.38 -13.07
N VAL A 6 -17.67 -17.17 -12.90
CA VAL A 6 -17.67 -18.60 -13.15
C VAL A 6 -18.59 -18.87 -14.33
N THR A 7 -18.05 -19.47 -15.38
CA THR A 7 -18.80 -19.89 -16.58
C THR A 7 -18.72 -21.40 -16.70
N SER A 8 -19.85 -22.05 -16.93
CA SER A 8 -19.93 -23.51 -17.04
C SER A 8 -20.97 -23.95 -18.08
N ASN A 9 -20.73 -25.12 -18.67
CA ASN A 9 -21.71 -25.80 -19.53
C ASN A 9 -22.70 -26.69 -18.75
N VAL A 10 -22.62 -26.67 -17.40
CA VAL A 10 -23.59 -27.38 -16.56
C VAL A 10 -24.96 -26.73 -16.71
N SER A 11 -26.02 -27.55 -16.82
CA SER A 11 -27.40 -27.06 -16.86
C SER A 11 -27.76 -26.30 -15.58
N SER A 12 -28.48 -25.20 -15.73
CA SER A 12 -29.02 -24.47 -14.59
C SER A 12 -30.25 -25.15 -13.94
N ASP A 13 -30.78 -26.19 -14.59
CA ASP A 13 -31.93 -26.94 -14.07
C ASP A 13 -31.57 -27.64 -12.74
N GLY A 14 -32.32 -27.32 -11.70
CA GLY A 14 -32.08 -27.88 -10.34
C GLY A 14 -30.91 -27.28 -9.58
N VAL A 15 -30.20 -26.31 -10.12
CA VAL A 15 -29.12 -25.59 -9.42
C VAL A 15 -29.65 -24.37 -8.66
N ASP A 16 -29.45 -24.36 -7.36
CA ASP A 16 -29.66 -23.16 -6.53
C ASP A 16 -28.53 -22.14 -6.78
N LYS A 17 -28.72 -21.28 -7.77
CA LYS A 17 -27.73 -20.27 -8.19
C LYS A 17 -27.30 -19.34 -7.04
N LEU A 18 -28.22 -18.98 -6.14
CA LEU A 18 -27.91 -18.09 -5.02
C LEU A 18 -27.00 -18.79 -4.00
N LYS A 19 -27.28 -20.06 -3.70
CA LYS A 19 -26.42 -20.89 -2.85
C LYS A 19 -25.02 -21.02 -3.43
N VAL A 20 -24.92 -21.34 -4.73
CA VAL A 20 -23.63 -21.47 -5.44
C VAL A 20 -22.84 -20.16 -5.39
N MET A 21 -23.49 -19.03 -5.72
CA MET A 21 -22.85 -17.71 -5.67
C MET A 21 -22.38 -17.35 -4.26
N ALA A 22 -23.17 -17.66 -3.23
CA ALA A 22 -22.78 -17.43 -1.84
C ALA A 22 -21.56 -18.27 -1.42
N ALA A 23 -21.49 -19.54 -1.84
CA ALA A 23 -20.34 -20.39 -1.58
C ALA A 23 -19.06 -19.84 -2.28
N ILE A 24 -19.18 -19.41 -3.54
CA ILE A 24 -18.08 -18.80 -4.30
C ILE A 24 -17.64 -17.50 -3.63
N SER A 25 -18.59 -16.63 -3.23
CA SER A 25 -18.29 -15.37 -2.54
C SER A 25 -17.48 -15.59 -1.27
N LYS A 26 -17.92 -16.53 -0.42
CA LYS A 26 -17.21 -16.93 0.78
C LYS A 26 -15.81 -17.51 0.48
N GLY A 27 -15.71 -18.34 -0.57
CA GLY A 27 -14.44 -18.90 -1.02
C GLY A 27 -13.44 -17.83 -1.42
N VAL A 28 -13.88 -16.82 -2.20
CA VAL A 28 -13.06 -15.67 -2.62
C VAL A 28 -12.64 -14.84 -1.42
N ALA A 29 -13.58 -14.53 -0.49
CA ALA A 29 -13.30 -13.76 0.71
C ALA A 29 -12.22 -14.44 1.57
N THR A 30 -12.34 -15.75 1.76
CA THR A 30 -11.37 -16.56 2.51
C THR A 30 -10.02 -16.63 1.81
N ALA A 31 -10.00 -16.91 0.50
CA ALA A 31 -8.77 -17.08 -0.27
C ALA A 31 -7.91 -15.80 -0.33
N LEU A 32 -8.56 -14.63 -0.40
CA LEU A 32 -7.91 -13.34 -0.54
C LEU A 32 -7.80 -12.57 0.78
N ASP A 33 -8.27 -13.14 1.89
CA ASP A 33 -8.34 -12.46 3.20
C ASP A 33 -9.04 -11.08 3.09
N LYS A 34 -10.24 -11.09 2.51
CA LYS A 34 -11.03 -9.87 2.28
C LYS A 34 -12.45 -10.03 2.82
N SER A 35 -13.07 -8.90 3.18
CA SER A 35 -14.49 -8.89 3.55
C SER A 35 -15.35 -9.36 2.37
N GLU A 36 -16.30 -10.24 2.63
CA GLU A 36 -17.27 -10.73 1.64
C GLU A 36 -18.13 -9.60 1.04
N GLN A 37 -18.35 -8.50 1.79
CA GLN A 37 -19.10 -7.32 1.36
C GLN A 37 -18.50 -6.59 0.14
N VAL A 38 -17.23 -6.87 -0.20
CA VAL A 38 -16.55 -6.28 -1.35
C VAL A 38 -16.35 -7.25 -2.50
N VAL A 39 -16.92 -8.46 -2.41
CA VAL A 39 -16.83 -9.49 -3.45
C VAL A 39 -18.01 -9.36 -4.41
N MET A 40 -17.74 -9.41 -5.71
CA MET A 40 -18.75 -9.52 -6.75
C MET A 40 -18.62 -10.89 -7.43
N VAL A 41 -19.73 -11.61 -7.54
CA VAL A 41 -19.77 -12.93 -8.15
C VAL A 41 -20.70 -12.89 -9.38
N HIS A 42 -20.21 -13.42 -10.50
CA HIS A 42 -20.98 -13.73 -11.69
C HIS A 42 -21.00 -15.23 -11.90
N LEU A 43 -22.20 -15.79 -12.10
CA LEU A 43 -22.39 -17.22 -12.41
C LEU A 43 -23.16 -17.34 -13.72
N ASN A 44 -22.49 -17.90 -14.75
CA ASN A 44 -23.05 -18.18 -16.07
C ASN A 44 -23.10 -19.68 -16.25
N LEU A 45 -24.28 -20.27 -16.24
CA LEU A 45 -24.53 -21.66 -16.54
C LEU A 45 -25.13 -21.81 -17.96
N ASP A 46 -25.37 -23.02 -18.43
CA ASP A 46 -25.91 -23.32 -19.75
C ASP A 46 -25.06 -22.74 -20.89
N THR A 47 -23.79 -22.44 -20.66
CA THR A 47 -22.91 -21.85 -21.65
C THR A 47 -22.27 -22.94 -22.51
N PRO A 48 -22.38 -22.91 -23.85
CA PRO A 48 -21.68 -23.89 -24.68
C PRO A 48 -20.16 -23.81 -24.49
N MET A 49 -19.54 -24.89 -24.04
CA MET A 49 -18.09 -24.97 -23.78
C MET A 49 -17.53 -26.31 -24.22
N LEU A 50 -16.31 -26.29 -24.73
CA LEU A 50 -15.48 -27.47 -24.96
C LEU A 50 -14.20 -27.32 -24.14
N PHE A 51 -13.85 -28.38 -23.42
CA PHE A 51 -12.56 -28.47 -22.74
C PHE A 51 -11.95 -29.86 -22.95
N GLN A 52 -10.67 -29.93 -23.31
CA GLN A 52 -10.01 -31.17 -23.69
C GLN A 52 -10.76 -31.93 -24.82
N ALA A 53 -11.24 -31.16 -25.82
CA ALA A 53 -11.96 -31.67 -26.97
C ALA A 53 -13.27 -32.41 -26.65
N THR A 54 -13.87 -32.23 -25.49
CA THR A 54 -15.15 -32.83 -25.08
C THR A 54 -16.10 -31.77 -24.51
N ASP A 55 -17.40 -32.03 -24.59
CA ASP A 55 -18.49 -31.26 -24.01
C ASP A 55 -18.91 -31.73 -22.60
N ALA A 56 -18.16 -32.67 -22.02
CA ALA A 56 -18.38 -33.08 -20.65
C ALA A 56 -18.36 -31.87 -19.68
N PRO A 57 -19.04 -31.95 -18.53
CA PRO A 57 -19.11 -30.83 -17.57
C PRO A 57 -17.76 -30.19 -17.30
N CYS A 58 -17.66 -28.89 -17.51
CA CYS A 58 -16.44 -28.10 -17.28
C CYS A 58 -16.78 -26.68 -16.83
N ALA A 59 -15.80 -26.00 -16.26
CA ALA A 59 -15.95 -24.60 -15.85
C ALA A 59 -14.69 -23.77 -16.07
N MET A 60 -14.88 -22.49 -16.33
CA MET A 60 -13.85 -21.47 -16.35
C MET A 60 -14.08 -20.48 -15.21
N ILE A 61 -13.08 -20.29 -14.36
CA ILE A 61 -13.08 -19.29 -13.29
C ILE A 61 -12.15 -18.15 -13.70
N GLN A 62 -12.68 -16.92 -13.75
CA GLN A 62 -11.92 -15.72 -13.93
C GLN A 62 -11.99 -14.89 -12.66
N LEU A 63 -10.87 -14.75 -11.96
CA LEU A 63 -10.77 -13.95 -10.75
C LEU A 63 -9.93 -12.71 -11.03
N ARG A 64 -10.47 -11.55 -10.70
CA ARG A 64 -9.76 -10.27 -10.73
C ARG A 64 -9.76 -9.66 -9.36
N SER A 65 -8.60 -9.21 -8.87
CA SER A 65 -8.49 -8.60 -7.56
C SER A 65 -7.40 -7.54 -7.53
N ILE A 66 -7.58 -6.56 -6.68
CA ILE A 66 -6.52 -5.60 -6.32
C ILE A 66 -5.74 -6.22 -5.17
N GLY A 67 -4.50 -6.61 -5.40
CA GLY A 67 -3.62 -7.23 -4.41
C GLY A 67 -4.06 -8.61 -3.91
N LYS A 68 -3.18 -9.30 -3.22
CA LYS A 68 -3.30 -10.71 -2.83
C LYS A 68 -3.33 -11.66 -4.04
N VAL A 69 -2.73 -11.24 -5.15
CA VAL A 69 -2.55 -12.00 -6.39
C VAL A 69 -1.07 -12.04 -6.70
N ASP A 70 -0.41 -13.09 -6.32
CA ASP A 70 1.02 -13.32 -6.47
C ASP A 70 1.35 -14.82 -6.35
N ALA A 71 2.61 -15.18 -6.57
CA ALA A 71 3.07 -16.56 -6.53
C ALA A 71 2.87 -17.24 -5.16
N GLN A 72 2.78 -16.48 -4.07
CA GLN A 72 2.56 -17.00 -2.72
C GLN A 72 1.07 -17.29 -2.46
N HIS A 73 0.17 -16.41 -2.89
CA HIS A 73 -1.27 -16.50 -2.60
C HIS A 73 -2.04 -17.33 -3.63
N ASN A 74 -1.65 -17.29 -4.91
CA ASN A 74 -2.36 -17.93 -6.01
C ASN A 74 -2.58 -19.43 -5.83
N PRO A 75 -1.65 -20.26 -5.31
CA PRO A 75 -1.88 -21.68 -5.10
C PRO A 75 -3.05 -21.97 -4.16
N THR A 76 -3.12 -21.23 -3.05
CA THR A 76 -4.21 -21.37 -2.07
C THR A 76 -5.54 -20.91 -2.67
N THR A 77 -5.54 -19.79 -3.39
CA THR A 77 -6.71 -19.25 -4.08
C THR A 77 -7.25 -20.23 -5.12
N ALA A 78 -6.37 -20.79 -5.93
CA ALA A 78 -6.74 -21.80 -6.94
C ALA A 78 -7.35 -23.04 -6.30
N SER A 79 -6.75 -23.57 -5.22
CA SER A 79 -7.25 -24.74 -4.51
C SER A 79 -8.66 -24.51 -3.95
N ILE A 80 -8.87 -23.41 -3.21
CA ILE A 80 -10.15 -23.10 -2.58
C ILE A 80 -11.26 -22.95 -3.62
N LEU A 81 -11.04 -22.14 -4.66
CA LEU A 81 -12.08 -21.86 -5.65
C LEU A 81 -12.37 -23.06 -6.56
N THR A 82 -11.35 -23.84 -6.94
CA THR A 82 -11.57 -25.07 -7.68
C THR A 82 -12.41 -26.06 -6.89
N GLN A 83 -12.10 -26.28 -5.60
CA GLN A 83 -12.89 -27.15 -4.74
C GLN A 83 -14.33 -26.65 -4.58
N THR A 84 -14.52 -25.36 -4.34
CA THR A 84 -15.85 -24.76 -4.19
C THR A 84 -16.70 -24.98 -5.46
N VAL A 85 -16.16 -24.63 -6.63
CA VAL A 85 -16.91 -24.78 -7.90
C VAL A 85 -17.14 -26.26 -8.22
N SER A 86 -16.16 -27.14 -7.98
CA SER A 86 -16.30 -28.58 -8.17
C SER A 86 -17.45 -29.16 -7.33
N GLN A 87 -17.53 -28.80 -6.06
CA GLN A 87 -18.55 -29.29 -5.14
C GLN A 87 -19.95 -28.73 -5.45
N GLU A 88 -20.04 -27.44 -5.70
CA GLU A 88 -21.34 -26.77 -5.90
C GLU A 88 -21.95 -27.02 -7.28
N LEU A 89 -21.14 -27.27 -8.33
CA LEU A 89 -21.62 -27.53 -9.68
C LEU A 89 -21.45 -28.99 -10.14
N ASN A 90 -20.88 -29.84 -9.28
CA ASN A 90 -20.57 -31.25 -9.62
C ASN A 90 -19.70 -31.35 -10.88
N VAL A 91 -18.69 -30.48 -11.03
CA VAL A 91 -17.70 -30.50 -12.11
C VAL A 91 -16.42 -31.15 -11.60
N PRO A 92 -15.81 -32.13 -12.30
CA PRO A 92 -14.51 -32.66 -11.89
C PRO A 92 -13.45 -31.56 -11.79
N ALA A 93 -12.61 -31.58 -10.74
CA ALA A 93 -11.62 -30.53 -10.50
C ALA A 93 -10.60 -30.36 -11.65
N ASP A 94 -10.26 -31.44 -12.32
CA ASP A 94 -9.38 -31.48 -13.51
C ASP A 94 -10.07 -30.90 -14.78
N ARG A 95 -11.35 -30.61 -14.69
CA ARG A 95 -12.12 -29.93 -15.75
C ARG A 95 -12.49 -28.50 -15.42
N ILE A 96 -11.81 -27.91 -14.43
CA ILE A 96 -11.94 -26.51 -14.04
C ILE A 96 -10.65 -25.78 -14.40
N PHE A 97 -10.75 -24.80 -15.27
CA PHE A 97 -9.66 -23.89 -15.63
C PHE A 97 -9.82 -22.57 -14.92
N MET A 98 -8.71 -21.97 -14.45
CA MET A 98 -8.75 -20.69 -13.73
C MET A 98 -7.72 -19.71 -14.26
N ASN A 99 -8.14 -18.46 -14.40
CA ASN A 99 -7.28 -17.30 -14.58
C ASN A 99 -7.39 -16.35 -13.39
N ILE A 100 -6.26 -15.83 -12.91
CA ILE A 100 -6.19 -14.88 -11.79
C ILE A 100 -5.43 -13.66 -12.26
N ASP A 101 -6.09 -12.49 -12.24
CA ASP A 101 -5.53 -11.22 -12.68
C ASP A 101 -5.37 -10.28 -11.48
N ASP A 102 -4.15 -9.77 -11.26
CA ASP A 102 -3.93 -8.61 -10.39
C ASP A 102 -4.29 -7.32 -11.15
N VAL A 103 -5.16 -6.52 -10.55
CA VAL A 103 -5.68 -5.30 -11.17
C VAL A 103 -5.17 -4.09 -10.41
N GLN A 104 -4.56 -3.15 -11.12
CA GLN A 104 -4.17 -1.87 -10.55
C GLN A 104 -5.42 -1.07 -10.10
N ARG A 105 -5.32 -0.40 -8.96
CA ARG A 105 -6.42 0.41 -8.41
C ARG A 105 -6.93 1.46 -9.36
N SER A 106 -6.02 2.09 -10.12
CA SER A 106 -6.32 3.07 -11.15
C SER A 106 -7.22 2.55 -12.28
N ASN A 107 -7.29 1.22 -12.44
CA ASN A 107 -8.11 0.54 -13.44
C ASN A 107 -9.42 -0.01 -12.87
N TRP A 108 -9.76 0.33 -11.61
CA TRP A 108 -10.93 -0.21 -10.94
C TRP A 108 -11.79 0.91 -10.34
N ALA A 109 -13.07 0.88 -10.60
CA ALA A 109 -14.02 1.91 -10.14
C ALA A 109 -15.23 1.28 -9.44
N LYS A 110 -15.81 2.00 -8.49
CA LYS A 110 -17.11 1.69 -7.88
C LYS A 110 -17.94 2.96 -7.75
N GLY A 111 -19.19 2.92 -8.19
CA GLY A 111 -20.09 4.08 -8.08
C GLY A 111 -19.60 5.30 -8.88
N GLY A 112 -18.87 5.08 -9.99
CA GLY A 112 -18.30 6.17 -10.81
C GLY A 112 -16.99 6.76 -10.26
N VAL A 113 -16.45 6.22 -9.16
CA VAL A 113 -15.20 6.70 -8.54
C VAL A 113 -14.13 5.60 -8.66
N ILE A 114 -12.95 5.98 -9.11
CA ILE A 114 -11.75 5.10 -9.11
C ILE A 114 -11.45 4.69 -7.67
N ILE A 115 -11.09 3.42 -7.47
CA ILE A 115 -10.66 2.94 -6.14
C ILE A 115 -9.37 3.68 -5.77
N PRO A 116 -9.40 4.50 -4.73
CA PRO A 116 -8.21 5.28 -4.36
C PRO A 116 -7.07 4.35 -3.92
N GLU A 117 -5.86 4.80 -4.17
CA GLU A 117 -4.69 4.18 -3.53
C GLU A 117 -4.90 4.19 -2.00
N PRO A 118 -4.41 3.16 -1.28
CA PRO A 118 -4.42 3.23 0.17
C PRO A 118 -3.77 4.56 0.54
N LYS A 119 -4.39 5.32 1.42
CA LYS A 119 -3.64 6.39 2.08
C LYS A 119 -2.56 5.65 2.87
N HIS A 120 -1.36 5.60 2.30
CA HIS A 120 -0.20 5.18 3.06
C HIS A 120 -0.18 6.10 4.28
N VAL A 121 -0.12 5.54 5.46
CA VAL A 121 0.25 6.33 6.63
C VAL A 121 1.70 6.69 6.40
N GLU A 122 1.90 7.77 5.60
CA GLU A 122 3.22 8.32 5.42
C GLU A 122 3.75 8.67 6.80
N MET A 123 4.83 8.04 7.19
CA MET A 123 5.56 8.38 8.41
C MET A 123 6.88 9.03 8.00
N PRO A 124 6.89 10.34 7.76
CA PRO A 124 8.13 11.02 7.43
C PRO A 124 9.12 10.90 8.58
N PHE A 125 10.35 10.60 8.23
CA PHE A 125 11.48 10.65 9.13
C PHE A 125 12.36 11.84 8.79
N VAL A 126 12.68 12.67 9.77
CA VAL A 126 13.58 13.80 9.63
C VAL A 126 14.75 13.62 10.56
N HIS A 127 15.94 13.59 9.99
CA HIS A 127 17.20 13.58 10.71
C HIS A 127 17.89 14.93 10.52
N VAL A 128 18.16 15.61 11.61
CA VAL A 128 18.91 16.87 11.63
C VAL A 128 20.24 16.63 12.28
N THR A 129 21.32 16.79 11.52
CA THR A 129 22.70 16.69 11.99
C THR A 129 23.30 18.08 12.06
N SER A 130 23.98 18.44 13.16
CA SER A 130 24.63 19.74 13.34
C SER A 130 25.92 19.66 14.14
N ASN A 131 26.88 20.54 13.82
CA ASN A 131 28.09 20.73 14.61
C ASN A 131 27.91 21.71 15.78
N VAL A 132 26.69 22.19 16.01
CA VAL A 132 26.38 23.01 17.17
C VAL A 132 26.52 22.19 18.46
N PRO A 133 27.23 22.70 19.49
CA PRO A 133 27.36 21.99 20.76
C PRO A 133 26.00 21.77 21.44
N LYS A 134 25.73 20.54 21.86
CA LYS A 134 24.50 20.14 22.56
C LYS A 134 24.21 21.01 23.78
N ALA A 135 25.26 21.46 24.48
CA ALA A 135 25.13 22.35 25.62
C ALA A 135 24.51 23.72 25.31
N ASN A 136 24.51 24.13 24.02
CA ASN A 136 23.98 25.42 23.57
C ASN A 136 22.52 25.34 23.08
N VAL A 137 21.92 24.12 23.03
CA VAL A 137 20.60 23.86 22.48
C VAL A 137 19.66 23.31 23.53
N ASP A 138 18.47 23.87 23.64
CA ASP A 138 17.35 23.19 24.33
C ASP A 138 16.81 22.06 23.42
N VAL A 139 17.39 20.88 23.53
CA VAL A 139 17.09 19.73 22.67
C VAL A 139 15.60 19.37 22.68
N PRO A 140 14.90 19.28 23.84
CA PRO A 140 13.46 19.02 23.84
C PRO A 140 12.64 20.11 23.12
N ALA A 141 13.01 21.37 23.25
CA ALA A 141 12.32 22.46 22.56
C ALA A 141 12.59 22.43 21.06
N ALA A 142 13.84 22.18 20.64
CA ALA A 142 14.23 22.04 19.24
C ALA A 142 13.48 20.88 18.54
N LEU A 143 13.41 19.70 19.16
CA LEU A 143 12.67 18.57 18.64
C LEU A 143 11.18 18.86 18.46
N ARG A 144 10.56 19.52 19.45
CA ARG A 144 9.14 19.92 19.33
C ARG A 144 8.91 20.96 18.23
N ALA A 145 9.82 21.93 18.10
CA ALA A 145 9.72 22.95 17.05
C ALA A 145 9.82 22.33 15.64
N LEU A 146 10.80 21.44 15.44
CA LEU A 146 11.00 20.72 14.18
C LEU A 146 9.81 19.82 13.86
N SER A 147 9.29 19.06 14.83
CA SER A 147 8.11 18.20 14.66
C SER A 147 6.88 19.02 14.23
N LYS A 148 6.63 20.14 14.93
CA LYS A 148 5.51 21.04 14.60
C LYS A 148 5.65 21.69 13.23
N ALA A 149 6.85 22.17 12.88
CA ALA A 149 7.12 22.74 11.56
C ALA A 149 6.93 21.72 10.44
N LEU A 150 7.41 20.49 10.65
CA LEU A 150 7.25 19.38 9.70
C LEU A 150 5.76 19.01 9.55
N SER A 151 5.03 18.88 10.65
CA SER A 151 3.58 18.61 10.66
C SER A 151 2.82 19.65 9.81
N ALA A 152 3.08 20.92 10.04
CA ALA A 152 2.44 22.00 9.29
C ALA A 152 2.85 22.03 7.80
N ALA A 153 4.14 21.77 7.51
CA ALA A 153 4.66 21.80 6.14
C ALA A 153 4.20 20.61 5.28
N LEU A 154 3.95 19.47 5.88
CA LEU A 154 3.52 18.23 5.20
C LEU A 154 2.01 17.97 5.32
N ASP A 155 1.27 18.81 6.05
CA ASP A 155 -0.15 18.59 6.37
C ASP A 155 -0.40 17.19 6.97
N LYS A 156 0.46 16.80 7.94
CA LYS A 156 0.40 15.49 8.62
C LYS A 156 0.37 15.69 10.14
N PRO A 157 -0.44 14.92 10.88
CA PRO A 157 -0.40 14.94 12.35
C PRO A 157 0.98 14.57 12.88
N GLU A 158 1.43 15.25 13.94
CA GLU A 158 2.73 14.98 14.59
C GLU A 158 2.87 13.51 15.06
N ALA A 159 1.76 12.83 15.35
CA ALA A 159 1.73 11.41 15.74
C ALA A 159 2.31 10.46 14.67
N TYR A 160 2.45 10.93 13.43
CA TYR A 160 3.01 10.15 12.31
C TYR A 160 4.41 10.59 11.92
N LEU A 161 5.05 11.44 12.71
CA LEU A 161 6.37 11.99 12.42
C LEU A 161 7.42 11.42 13.36
N MET A 162 8.60 11.11 12.81
CA MET A 162 9.79 10.84 13.60
C MET A 162 10.82 11.92 13.31
N VAL A 163 11.35 12.53 14.37
CA VAL A 163 12.39 13.56 14.28
C VAL A 163 13.57 13.15 15.14
N GLU A 164 14.73 13.12 14.53
CA GLU A 164 16.01 12.87 15.21
C GLU A 164 16.88 14.12 15.10
N LEU A 165 17.59 14.44 16.20
CA LEU A 165 18.51 15.57 16.27
C LEU A 165 19.84 15.09 16.82
N ASP A 166 20.86 15.10 15.96
CA ASP A 166 22.24 14.75 16.26
C ASP A 166 23.09 16.03 16.32
N LEU A 167 23.68 16.29 17.46
CA LEU A 167 24.47 17.47 17.76
C LEU A 167 25.92 17.09 18.06
N ASP A 168 26.82 18.07 18.14
CA ASP A 168 28.26 17.84 18.30
C ASP A 168 28.89 17.03 17.15
N ALA A 169 28.22 16.90 16.01
CA ALA A 169 28.73 16.16 14.86
C ALA A 169 29.91 16.90 14.19
N PRO A 170 31.01 16.20 13.85
CA PRO A 170 32.08 16.82 13.07
C PRO A 170 31.60 17.17 11.66
N MET A 171 31.47 18.45 11.33
CA MET A 171 30.97 18.90 10.03
C MET A 171 31.79 20.06 9.49
N LEU A 172 31.98 20.07 8.17
CA LEU A 172 32.46 21.22 7.39
C LEU A 172 31.42 21.54 6.32
N PHE A 173 31.04 22.82 6.23
CA PHE A 173 30.18 23.30 5.18
C PHE A 173 30.78 24.59 4.57
N GLN A 174 30.88 24.65 3.23
CA GLN A 174 31.54 25.73 2.50
C GLN A 174 32.98 25.99 3.01
N ALA A 175 33.74 24.88 3.19
CA ALA A 175 35.11 24.89 3.71
C ALA A 175 35.31 25.58 5.08
N SER A 176 34.26 25.62 5.91
CA SER A 176 34.25 26.24 7.24
C SER A 176 33.61 25.33 8.28
N ASP A 177 34.17 25.31 9.48
CA ASP A 177 33.65 24.64 10.69
C ASP A 177 32.68 25.51 11.49
N ALA A 178 32.34 26.71 10.98
CA ALA A 178 31.30 27.54 11.58
C ALA A 178 29.99 26.75 11.73
N PRO A 179 29.11 27.09 12.70
CA PRO A 179 27.87 26.39 12.95
C PRO A 179 27.05 26.13 11.68
N CYS A 180 26.68 24.88 11.44
CA CYS A 180 25.90 24.46 10.28
C CYS A 180 25.01 23.26 10.64
N ALA A 181 24.02 23.00 9.79
CA ALA A 181 23.14 21.85 9.92
C ALA A 181 22.83 21.22 8.56
N PHE A 182 22.64 19.90 8.58
CA PHE A 182 22.10 19.13 7.47
C PHE A 182 20.78 18.52 7.87
N ILE A 183 19.73 18.77 7.10
CA ILE A 183 18.40 18.19 7.31
C ILE A 183 18.17 17.17 6.23
N HIS A 184 17.97 15.92 6.62
CA HIS A 184 17.63 14.82 5.73
C HIS A 184 16.19 14.39 6.01
N ILE A 185 15.31 14.50 5.01
CA ILE A 185 13.91 14.11 5.08
C ILE A 185 13.73 12.87 4.23
N ARG A 186 13.15 11.81 4.80
CA ARG A 186 12.74 10.61 4.09
C ARG A 186 11.24 10.46 4.18
N ARG A 187 10.58 10.25 3.08
CA ARG A 187 9.13 10.05 3.02
C ARG A 187 8.72 9.27 1.76
N ILE A 188 7.49 8.78 1.78
CA ILE A 188 6.86 8.06 0.67
C ILE A 188 6.08 9.10 -0.18
N ASP A 189 6.15 8.96 -1.52
CA ASP A 189 5.38 9.74 -2.50
C ASP A 189 5.43 11.25 -2.33
N SER A 190 6.61 11.86 -2.50
CA SER A 190 6.69 13.29 -2.26
C SER A 190 7.63 14.06 -3.17
N GLU A 191 7.14 15.19 -3.59
CA GLU A 191 7.98 16.28 -4.08
C GLU A 191 8.30 17.28 -2.97
N LEU A 192 9.53 17.77 -2.93
CA LEU A 192 9.91 18.83 -1.99
C LEU A 192 9.19 20.13 -2.38
N ASN A 193 8.18 20.48 -1.61
CA ASN A 193 7.53 21.77 -1.76
C ASN A 193 8.50 22.88 -1.28
N PRO A 194 8.76 23.95 -2.08
CA PRO A 194 9.61 25.06 -1.67
C PRO A 194 9.22 25.68 -0.32
N LYS A 195 7.93 25.71 0.01
CA LYS A 195 7.45 26.20 1.32
C LYS A 195 7.92 25.30 2.47
N THR A 196 7.97 23.98 2.27
CA THR A 196 8.50 23.03 3.25
C THR A 196 9.97 23.29 3.52
N ALA A 197 10.77 23.46 2.46
CA ALA A 197 12.19 23.76 2.58
C ALA A 197 12.43 25.07 3.37
N VAL A 198 11.70 26.14 3.03
CA VAL A 198 11.81 27.43 3.72
C VAL A 198 11.44 27.31 5.19
N SER A 199 10.32 26.66 5.50
CA SER A 199 9.82 26.51 6.88
C SER A 199 10.80 25.72 7.75
N LEU A 200 11.29 24.58 7.26
CA LEU A 200 12.21 23.72 8.01
C LEU A 200 13.58 24.36 8.20
N THR A 201 14.10 25.02 7.16
CA THR A 201 15.36 25.77 7.25
C THR A 201 15.28 26.86 8.31
N ALA A 202 14.19 27.65 8.30
CA ALA A 202 13.99 28.74 9.28
C ALA A 202 13.87 28.18 10.71
N THR A 203 13.09 27.11 10.89
CA THR A 203 12.90 26.49 12.21
C THR A 203 14.20 25.89 12.74
N ALA A 204 14.98 25.21 11.90
CA ALA A 204 16.27 24.67 12.33
C ALA A 204 17.27 25.77 12.65
N ALA A 205 17.33 26.83 11.83
CA ALA A 205 18.20 27.97 12.06
C ALA A 205 17.90 28.67 13.39
N GLU A 206 16.63 28.87 13.72
CA GLU A 206 16.19 29.43 14.99
C GLU A 206 16.50 28.52 16.18
N ALA A 207 16.10 27.24 16.08
CA ALA A 207 16.26 26.27 17.17
C ALA A 207 17.73 25.99 17.50
N LEU A 208 18.61 26.00 16.51
CA LEU A 208 20.04 25.73 16.64
C LEU A 208 20.89 27.02 16.73
N LYS A 209 20.27 28.19 16.62
CA LYS A 209 20.91 29.53 16.69
C LYS A 209 22.04 29.67 15.66
N LEU A 210 21.77 29.26 14.41
CA LEU A 210 22.72 29.38 13.30
C LEU A 210 22.09 30.12 12.11
N PRO A 211 22.88 30.69 11.19
CA PRO A 211 22.37 31.37 9.99
C PRO A 211 21.63 30.41 9.07
N SER A 212 20.53 30.84 8.44
CA SER A 212 19.73 30.00 7.54
C SER A 212 20.48 29.55 6.27
N ASP A 213 21.46 30.33 5.81
CA ASP A 213 22.34 30.00 4.69
C ASP A 213 23.38 28.92 5.06
N ARG A 214 23.46 28.53 6.33
CA ARG A 214 24.26 27.44 6.85
C ARG A 214 23.46 26.15 7.09
N VAL A 215 22.20 26.08 6.60
CA VAL A 215 21.36 24.89 6.65
C VAL A 215 21.26 24.30 5.25
N PHE A 216 21.70 23.06 5.08
CA PHE A 216 21.50 22.28 3.86
C PHE A 216 20.40 21.24 4.07
N LEU A 217 19.51 21.10 3.08
CA LEU A 217 18.38 20.20 3.17
C LEU A 217 18.33 19.26 1.96
N ASN A 218 18.12 17.98 2.21
CA ASN A 218 17.86 16.94 1.22
C ASN A 218 16.55 16.21 1.52
N LEU A 219 15.85 15.81 0.46
CA LEU A 219 14.66 14.98 0.57
C LEU A 219 14.83 13.73 -0.29
N ASP A 220 14.65 12.58 0.33
CA ASP A 220 14.59 11.28 -0.35
C ASP A 220 13.14 10.80 -0.41
N ASP A 221 12.70 10.48 -1.62
CA ASP A 221 11.50 9.71 -1.86
C ASP A 221 11.81 8.23 -1.68
N VAL A 222 11.06 7.57 -0.81
CA VAL A 222 11.27 6.17 -0.43
C VAL A 222 10.08 5.35 -0.88
N ASP A 223 10.33 4.25 -1.60
CA ASP A 223 9.29 3.30 -1.94
C ASP A 223 8.62 2.74 -0.68
N ALA A 224 7.28 2.67 -0.69
CA ALA A 224 6.49 2.19 0.44
C ALA A 224 6.86 0.77 0.89
N SER A 225 7.30 -0.09 -0.04
CA SER A 225 7.80 -1.44 0.25
C SER A 225 9.12 -1.46 1.02
N ASN A 226 9.89 -0.37 0.98
CA ASN A 226 11.15 -0.20 1.68
C ASN A 226 11.00 0.52 3.03
N TRP A 227 9.77 0.82 3.45
CA TRP A 227 9.46 1.51 4.68
C TRP A 227 8.55 0.66 5.55
N ALA A 228 8.89 0.45 6.82
CA ALA A 228 8.16 -0.44 7.71
C ALA A 228 8.00 0.14 9.12
N MET A 229 6.88 -0.20 9.77
CA MET A 229 6.62 0.06 11.18
C MET A 229 5.99 -1.16 11.83
N ALA A 230 6.41 -1.49 13.05
CA ALA A 230 5.90 -2.63 13.81
C ALA A 230 5.94 -3.97 13.04
N GLY A 231 6.96 -4.14 12.17
CA GLY A 231 7.15 -5.36 11.38
C GLY A 231 6.34 -5.44 10.09
N ASN A 232 5.56 -4.41 9.73
CA ASN A 232 4.79 -4.36 8.49
C ASN A 232 5.30 -3.26 7.57
N THR A 233 5.50 -3.58 6.28
CA THR A 233 5.80 -2.58 5.25
C THR A 233 4.56 -1.74 4.93
N PHE A 234 4.78 -0.55 4.38
CA PHE A 234 3.69 0.34 3.96
C PHE A 234 3.24 0.08 2.51
N GLY A 235 3.97 -0.73 1.75
CA GLY A 235 3.65 -1.14 0.38
C GLY A 235 3.47 -2.63 0.20
#